data_789576c02495310eba2bf79ee27c7d3a
#
_entry.id   789576c02495310eba2bf79ee27c7d3a
#
_cell.length_a   1.000
_cell.length_b   1.000
_cell.length_c   1.000
_cell.angle_alpha   90.00
_cell.angle_beta   90.00
_cell.angle_gamma   90.00
#
_symmetry.space_group_name_H-M   'P 1'
#
loop_
_entity.id
_entity.type
_entity.pdbx_description
1 polymer ?
#
loop_
_entity_poly.entity_id
_entity_poly.type
_entity_poly.pdbx_seq_one_letter_code
_entity_poly.pdbx_strand_id
1 'polypeptide(L)'
;MDCRACGEANREDARFCFACGSPLAVHCSACDRELRPDARFCDACGTPMNPAGPVGPDTGAATVESDAVRKVVTVLFADLVGSTAFGERVDAESTREAMARYHRMVQATIDAHAGAVAKFIGDGVMAVFGIPEVAEDDADRAVAAGLVLQRDFEAIRAHIHDRYDVEVGLRVGINTGEVVIADADADIVGDALNTAARLEAACTPGRVLVGEDTWRLTRSHIT
;
A
#
# COMPACT_ATOMS: atom_id res chain seq x y z
N MET A 1 -38.54 -11.00 4.31
CA MET A 1 -37.99 -10.08 3.26
C MET A 1 -37.78 -10.85 1.97
N ASP A 2 -37.96 -10.22 0.82
CA ASP A 2 -37.79 -10.88 -0.49
C ASP A 2 -36.38 -10.72 -1.00
N CYS A 3 -35.80 -11.80 -1.52
CA CYS A 3 -34.47 -11.79 -2.11
C CYS A 3 -34.46 -11.01 -3.44
N ARG A 4 -33.63 -9.98 -3.53
CA ARG A 4 -33.53 -9.15 -4.76
C ARG A 4 -32.88 -9.90 -5.93
N ALA A 5 -32.11 -10.95 -5.68
CA ALA A 5 -31.43 -11.71 -6.72
C ALA A 5 -32.34 -12.75 -7.39
N CYS A 6 -33.26 -13.39 -6.66
CA CYS A 6 -34.13 -14.46 -7.18
C CYS A 6 -35.62 -14.27 -6.89
N GLY A 7 -36.02 -13.23 -6.13
CA GLY A 7 -37.42 -12.95 -5.79
C GLY A 7 -38.00 -13.85 -4.69
N GLU A 8 -37.24 -14.77 -4.13
CA GLU A 8 -37.73 -15.71 -3.12
C GLU A 8 -37.95 -15.04 -1.76
N ALA A 9 -39.08 -15.39 -1.09
CA ALA A 9 -39.43 -14.85 0.23
C ALA A 9 -38.63 -15.55 1.32
N ASN A 10 -37.88 -14.79 2.11
CA ASN A 10 -37.05 -15.27 3.21
C ASN A 10 -37.56 -14.75 4.56
N ARG A 11 -37.09 -15.35 5.66
CA ARG A 11 -37.38 -14.88 7.02
C ARG A 11 -36.81 -13.45 7.18
N GLU A 12 -37.43 -12.66 8.06
CA GLU A 12 -37.02 -11.27 8.30
C GLU A 12 -35.61 -11.14 8.89
N ASP A 13 -35.16 -12.19 9.61
CA ASP A 13 -33.84 -12.29 10.25
C ASP A 13 -32.81 -13.06 9.40
N ALA A 14 -33.14 -13.48 8.17
CA ALA A 14 -32.24 -14.25 7.33
C ALA A 14 -31.11 -13.38 6.79
N ARG A 15 -29.87 -13.81 7.01
CA ARG A 15 -28.65 -13.15 6.50
C ARG A 15 -28.35 -13.51 5.05
N PHE A 16 -28.80 -14.69 4.60
CA PHE A 16 -28.61 -15.20 3.24
C PHE A 16 -29.94 -15.80 2.73
N CYS A 17 -30.18 -15.67 1.42
CA CYS A 17 -31.32 -16.30 0.78
C CYS A 17 -31.15 -17.81 0.76
N PHE A 18 -32.14 -18.54 1.26
CA PHE A 18 -32.10 -20.01 1.30
C PHE A 18 -32.17 -20.66 -0.09
N ALA A 19 -32.69 -19.96 -1.08
CA ALA A 19 -32.85 -20.50 -2.45
C ALA A 19 -31.62 -20.26 -3.33
N CYS A 20 -30.98 -19.08 -3.27
CA CYS A 20 -29.86 -18.73 -4.15
C CYS A 20 -28.55 -18.37 -3.41
N GLY A 21 -28.53 -18.37 -2.08
CA GLY A 21 -27.35 -18.06 -1.28
C GLY A 21 -26.95 -16.59 -1.25
N SER A 22 -27.66 -15.70 -1.94
CA SER A 22 -27.35 -14.27 -1.95
C SER A 22 -27.52 -13.63 -0.57
N PRO A 23 -26.62 -12.71 -0.13
CA PRO A 23 -26.76 -12.02 1.13
C PRO A 23 -28.01 -11.13 1.11
N LEU A 24 -28.78 -11.17 2.19
CA LEU A 24 -30.01 -10.40 2.39
C LEU A 24 -29.80 -9.15 3.24
N ALA A 25 -28.79 -9.19 4.12
CA ALA A 25 -28.34 -8.05 4.90
C ALA A 25 -26.82 -7.92 4.77
N VAL A 26 -26.32 -6.69 4.67
CA VAL A 26 -24.89 -6.37 4.63
C VAL A 26 -24.56 -5.56 5.87
N HIS A 27 -23.55 -5.97 6.62
CA HIS A 27 -23.05 -5.25 7.79
C HIS A 27 -21.76 -4.50 7.46
N CYS A 28 -21.62 -3.31 8.02
CA CYS A 28 -20.41 -2.54 7.90
C CYS A 28 -19.24 -3.22 8.60
N SER A 29 -18.14 -3.47 7.90
CA SER A 29 -16.95 -4.11 8.48
C SER A 29 -16.23 -3.26 9.55
N ALA A 30 -16.50 -1.96 9.61
CA ALA A 30 -15.86 -1.04 10.55
C ALA A 30 -16.70 -0.76 11.80
N CYS A 31 -18.04 -0.76 11.72
CA CYS A 31 -18.91 -0.41 12.85
C CYS A 31 -20.09 -1.38 13.08
N ASP A 32 -20.13 -2.49 12.33
CA ASP A 32 -21.14 -3.56 12.38
C ASP A 32 -22.60 -3.09 12.18
N ARG A 33 -22.80 -1.87 11.67
CA ARG A 33 -24.12 -1.36 11.35
C ARG A 33 -24.72 -2.12 10.19
N GLU A 34 -25.98 -2.52 10.32
CA GLU A 34 -26.76 -3.11 9.24
C GLU A 34 -27.04 -2.07 8.16
N LEU A 35 -26.74 -2.42 6.91
CA LEU A 35 -26.83 -1.55 5.75
C LEU A 35 -27.73 -2.17 4.69
N ARG A 36 -28.27 -1.33 3.82
CA ARG A 36 -28.94 -1.82 2.62
C ARG A 36 -27.94 -2.55 1.72
N PRO A 37 -28.35 -3.64 1.05
CA PRO A 37 -27.44 -4.41 0.18
C PRO A 37 -26.82 -3.63 -0.97
N ASP A 38 -27.41 -2.47 -1.33
CA ASP A 38 -26.97 -1.56 -2.39
C ASP A 38 -26.19 -0.34 -1.86
N ALA A 39 -25.89 -0.30 -0.55
CA ALA A 39 -25.17 0.81 0.04
C ALA A 39 -23.70 0.81 -0.45
N ARG A 40 -23.29 1.91 -1.05
CA ARG A 40 -21.89 2.12 -1.49
C ARG A 40 -21.00 2.60 -0.36
N PHE A 41 -21.59 3.21 0.67
CA PHE A 41 -20.90 3.70 1.86
C PHE A 41 -21.77 3.44 3.09
N CYS A 42 -21.14 3.22 4.24
CA CYS A 42 -21.83 3.14 5.51
C CYS A 42 -22.35 4.53 5.89
N ASP A 43 -23.66 4.62 6.20
CA ASP A 43 -24.31 5.87 6.61
C ASP A 43 -23.94 6.33 8.02
N ALA A 44 -23.31 5.46 8.81
CA ALA A 44 -22.88 5.77 10.18
C ALA A 44 -21.41 6.18 10.28
N CYS A 45 -20.51 5.53 9.54
CA CYS A 45 -19.07 5.76 9.68
C CYS A 45 -18.36 6.15 8.36
N GLY A 46 -19.09 6.22 7.23
CA GLY A 46 -18.55 6.60 5.94
C GLY A 46 -17.67 5.55 5.25
N THR A 47 -17.47 4.37 5.85
CA THR A 47 -16.65 3.30 5.27
C THR A 47 -17.22 2.88 3.92
N PRO A 48 -16.40 2.82 2.85
CA PRO A 48 -16.85 2.33 1.55
C PRO A 48 -17.19 0.85 1.62
N MET A 49 -18.35 0.48 1.05
CA MET A 49 -18.82 -0.89 0.97
C MET A 49 -18.61 -1.38 -0.46
N ASN A 50 -17.81 -2.43 -0.61
CA ASN A 50 -17.62 -3.04 -1.93
C ASN A 50 -18.80 -3.98 -2.23
N PRO A 51 -19.65 -3.74 -3.23
CA PRO A 51 -20.72 -4.64 -3.60
C PRO A 51 -20.15 -5.82 -4.42
N ALA A 52 -19.56 -6.80 -3.73
CA ALA A 52 -19.33 -8.11 -4.34
C ALA A 52 -20.66 -8.87 -4.40
N GLY A 53 -21.43 -8.68 -5.45
CA GLY A 53 -22.58 -9.49 -5.75
C GLY A 53 -22.18 -10.89 -6.23
N PRO A 54 -23.02 -11.95 -5.96
CA PRO A 54 -22.73 -13.29 -6.41
C PRO A 54 -22.83 -13.41 -7.94
N VAL A 55 -21.85 -14.04 -8.54
CA VAL A 55 -21.83 -14.41 -9.96
C VAL A 55 -22.84 -15.54 -10.17
N GLY A 56 -23.97 -15.25 -10.80
CA GLY A 56 -24.88 -16.27 -11.36
C GLY A 56 -24.39 -16.72 -12.73
N PRO A 57 -24.73 -17.94 -13.20
CA PRO A 57 -24.21 -18.48 -14.45
C PRO A 57 -24.87 -17.84 -15.67
N ASP A 58 -24.04 -17.48 -16.63
CA ASP A 58 -24.27 -17.26 -18.06
C ASP A 58 -25.42 -16.38 -18.54
N THR A 59 -25.11 -15.17 -18.92
CA THR A 59 -25.56 -14.55 -20.17
C THR A 59 -24.47 -13.59 -20.64
N GLY A 60 -24.01 -13.78 -21.88
CA GLY A 60 -22.90 -13.06 -22.50
C GLY A 60 -22.94 -11.55 -22.33
N ALA A 61 -22.22 -11.07 -21.39
CA ALA A 61 -21.77 -9.69 -21.30
C ALA A 61 -20.28 -9.72 -21.64
N ALA A 62 -19.89 -8.89 -22.59
CA ALA A 62 -18.51 -8.68 -22.95
C ALA A 62 -17.68 -8.55 -21.67
N THR A 63 -16.83 -9.53 -21.42
CA THR A 63 -15.74 -9.42 -20.47
C THR A 63 -14.90 -8.24 -20.94
N VAL A 64 -15.00 -7.12 -20.22
CA VAL A 64 -13.84 -6.22 -20.14
C VAL A 64 -12.83 -7.07 -19.40
N GLU A 65 -12.02 -7.83 -20.14
CA GLU A 65 -10.78 -8.35 -19.64
C GLU A 65 -9.99 -7.14 -19.17
N SER A 66 -10.01 -6.87 -17.88
CA SER A 66 -8.96 -6.06 -17.29
C SER A 66 -7.70 -6.86 -17.58
N ASP A 67 -6.84 -6.34 -18.46
CA ASP A 67 -5.52 -6.92 -18.75
C ASP A 67 -4.66 -6.83 -17.48
N ALA A 68 -5.03 -7.62 -16.49
CA ALA A 68 -4.26 -7.75 -15.26
C ALA A 68 -2.95 -8.45 -15.60
N VAL A 69 -1.89 -7.68 -15.67
CA VAL A 69 -0.56 -8.17 -16.03
C VAL A 69 0.16 -8.62 -14.77
N ARG A 70 0.67 -9.86 -14.77
CA ARG A 70 1.59 -10.34 -13.73
C ARG A 70 3.00 -9.92 -14.08
N LYS A 71 3.68 -9.31 -13.11
CA LYS A 71 5.09 -8.91 -13.24
C LYS A 71 5.86 -9.27 -11.98
N VAL A 72 7.13 -9.58 -12.14
CA VAL A 72 8.06 -9.62 -11.01
C VAL A 72 8.65 -8.22 -10.88
N VAL A 73 8.44 -7.59 -9.76
CA VAL A 73 8.89 -6.24 -9.46
C VAL A 73 9.62 -6.19 -8.13
N THR A 74 10.39 -5.14 -7.90
CA THR A 74 10.96 -4.87 -6.58
C THR A 74 10.20 -3.73 -5.93
N VAL A 75 9.67 -3.97 -4.73
CA VAL A 75 8.88 -3.01 -3.95
C VAL A 75 9.73 -2.50 -2.79
N LEU A 76 9.74 -1.19 -2.60
CA LEU A 76 10.38 -0.50 -1.49
C LEU A 76 9.31 0.19 -0.64
N PHE A 77 9.28 -0.12 0.66
CA PHE A 77 8.58 0.67 1.65
C PHE A 77 9.56 1.46 2.49
N ALA A 78 9.24 2.71 2.77
CA ALA A 78 9.98 3.57 3.68
C ALA A 78 9.01 4.27 4.62
N ASP A 79 9.35 4.37 5.92
CA ASP A 79 8.49 4.95 6.95
C ASP A 79 9.31 5.66 8.02
N LEU A 80 8.75 6.73 8.62
CA LEU A 80 9.40 7.51 9.65
C LEU A 80 9.03 7.04 11.06
N VAL A 81 10.02 6.65 11.82
CA VAL A 81 9.87 6.45 13.27
C VAL A 81 9.97 7.80 13.98
N GLY A 82 9.06 8.05 14.92
CA GLY A 82 9.05 9.29 15.69
C GLY A 82 8.27 10.45 15.06
N SER A 83 7.68 10.26 13.90
CA SER A 83 6.86 11.26 13.19
C SER A 83 5.67 11.75 14.00
N THR A 84 4.99 10.86 14.74
CA THR A 84 3.87 11.20 15.63
C THR A 84 4.33 12.13 16.74
N ALA A 85 5.42 11.78 17.44
CA ALA A 85 5.99 12.61 18.51
C ALA A 85 6.50 13.95 17.97
N PHE A 86 7.00 13.99 16.74
CA PHE A 86 7.36 15.22 16.04
C PHE A 86 6.13 16.11 15.80
N GLY A 87 5.04 15.55 15.28
CA GLY A 87 3.79 16.27 15.04
C GLY A 87 3.09 16.78 16.31
N GLU A 88 3.27 16.11 17.46
CA GLU A 88 2.73 16.53 18.75
C GLU A 88 3.54 17.66 19.42
N ARG A 89 4.85 17.72 19.16
CA ARG A 89 5.77 18.69 19.78
C ARG A 89 5.99 19.95 18.96
N VAL A 90 5.78 19.87 17.66
CA VAL A 90 6.12 20.93 16.70
C VAL A 90 4.84 21.49 16.10
N ASP A 91 4.81 22.78 15.81
CA ASP A 91 3.66 23.41 15.16
C ASP A 91 3.38 22.79 13.78
N ALA A 92 2.12 22.87 13.35
CA ALA A 92 1.65 22.23 12.14
C ALA A 92 2.34 22.75 10.85
N GLU A 93 2.80 24.00 10.83
CA GLU A 93 3.47 24.58 9.67
C GLU A 93 4.88 24.02 9.52
N SER A 94 5.65 24.00 10.59
CA SER A 94 7.00 23.40 10.65
C SER A 94 6.96 21.89 10.36
N THR A 95 5.98 21.18 10.92
CA THR A 95 5.77 19.74 10.64
C THR A 95 5.50 19.53 9.15
N ARG A 96 4.62 20.32 8.54
CA ARG A 96 4.30 20.24 7.12
C ARG A 96 5.52 20.53 6.23
N GLU A 97 6.34 21.51 6.62
CA GLU A 97 7.57 21.86 5.87
C GLU A 97 8.59 20.72 5.91
N ALA A 98 8.82 20.11 7.08
CA ALA A 98 9.71 18.96 7.24
C ALA A 98 9.24 17.77 6.43
N MET A 99 7.94 17.44 6.47
CA MET A 99 7.34 16.36 5.68
C MET A 99 7.44 16.62 4.18
N ALA A 100 7.21 17.87 3.73
CA ALA A 100 7.36 18.22 2.33
C ALA A 100 8.83 18.09 1.86
N ARG A 101 9.80 18.41 2.71
CA ARG A 101 11.22 18.20 2.43
C ARG A 101 11.56 16.71 2.31
N TYR A 102 11.05 15.89 3.23
CA TYR A 102 11.19 14.43 3.20
C TYR A 102 10.59 13.84 1.92
N HIS A 103 9.34 14.16 1.58
CA HIS A 103 8.70 13.64 0.37
C HIS A 103 9.45 14.04 -0.91
N ARG A 104 9.94 15.27 -1.01
CA ARG A 104 10.76 15.70 -2.15
C ARG A 104 12.07 14.92 -2.26
N MET A 105 12.73 14.67 -1.14
CA MET A 105 13.96 13.85 -1.10
C MET A 105 13.67 12.43 -1.58
N VAL A 106 12.59 11.80 -1.08
CA VAL A 106 12.21 10.45 -1.49
C VAL A 106 11.90 10.42 -2.98
N GLN A 107 11.04 11.31 -3.47
CA GLN A 107 10.69 11.36 -4.89
C GLN A 107 11.94 11.50 -5.77
N ALA A 108 12.81 12.46 -5.47
CA ALA A 108 14.02 12.69 -6.22
C ALA A 108 14.97 11.48 -6.22
N THR A 109 15.08 10.77 -5.09
CA THR A 109 15.93 9.59 -4.98
C THR A 109 15.36 8.42 -5.78
N ILE A 110 14.06 8.16 -5.68
CA ILE A 110 13.40 7.08 -6.42
C ILE A 110 13.49 7.34 -7.93
N ASP A 111 13.21 8.57 -8.38
CA ASP A 111 13.31 8.96 -9.80
C ASP A 111 14.74 8.81 -10.34
N ALA A 112 15.74 9.21 -9.55
CA ALA A 112 17.15 9.09 -9.93
C ALA A 112 17.61 7.63 -10.11
N HIS A 113 16.90 6.68 -9.47
CA HIS A 113 17.16 5.24 -9.61
C HIS A 113 16.16 4.55 -10.55
N ALA A 114 15.45 5.33 -11.37
CA ALA A 114 14.45 4.84 -12.33
C ALA A 114 13.37 3.94 -11.68
N GLY A 115 13.00 4.23 -10.43
CA GLY A 115 11.82 3.71 -9.75
C GLY A 115 10.63 4.63 -9.92
N ALA A 116 9.47 4.19 -9.49
CA ALA A 116 8.25 4.98 -9.45
C ALA A 116 7.69 5.03 -8.02
N VAL A 117 7.41 6.22 -7.50
CA VAL A 117 6.65 6.35 -6.26
C VAL A 117 5.20 6.04 -6.56
N ALA A 118 4.70 4.91 -6.03
CA ALA A 118 3.33 4.48 -6.25
C ALA A 118 2.34 5.26 -5.37
N LYS A 119 2.68 5.50 -4.10
CA LYS A 119 1.85 6.31 -3.20
C LYS A 119 2.63 6.80 -1.99
N PHE A 120 2.15 7.94 -1.44
CA PHE A 120 2.47 8.40 -0.10
C PHE A 120 1.29 8.09 0.84
N ILE A 121 1.55 7.54 2.02
CA ILE A 121 0.56 7.17 3.03
C ILE A 121 1.00 7.82 4.34
N GLY A 122 0.60 9.08 4.54
CA GLY A 122 1.13 9.87 5.65
C GLY A 122 2.63 10.13 5.47
N ASP A 123 3.44 9.63 6.40
CA ASP A 123 4.90 9.61 6.37
C ASP A 123 5.47 8.36 5.68
N GLY A 124 4.63 7.35 5.46
CA GLY A 124 5.01 6.14 4.72
C GLY A 124 5.03 6.37 3.20
N VAL A 125 5.95 5.70 2.54
CA VAL A 125 6.12 5.74 1.08
C VAL A 125 6.19 4.33 0.53
N MET A 126 5.49 4.10 -0.56
CA MET A 126 5.61 2.90 -1.37
C MET A 126 6.18 3.27 -2.74
N ALA A 127 7.30 2.67 -3.11
CA ALA A 127 7.90 2.79 -4.43
C ALA A 127 8.07 1.43 -5.09
N VAL A 128 8.08 1.41 -6.42
CA VAL A 128 8.19 0.18 -7.22
C VAL A 128 9.22 0.36 -8.32
N PHE A 129 9.99 -0.69 -8.56
CA PHE A 129 10.98 -0.82 -9.63
C PHE A 129 10.55 -1.99 -10.52
N GLY A 130 10.59 -1.80 -11.84
CA GLY A 130 10.09 -2.77 -12.82
C GLY A 130 8.75 -2.40 -13.46
N ILE A 131 8.32 -1.14 -13.32
CA ILE A 131 7.13 -0.59 -13.96
C ILE A 131 7.53 0.70 -14.70
N PRO A 132 7.10 0.89 -15.97
CA PRO A 132 6.24 0.00 -16.78
C PRO A 132 6.97 -1.24 -17.34
N GLU A 133 8.30 -1.25 -17.38
CA GLU A 133 9.11 -2.32 -17.92
C GLU A 133 10.01 -2.92 -16.84
N VAL A 134 10.11 -4.25 -16.82
CA VAL A 134 11.00 -4.97 -15.90
C VAL A 134 12.41 -4.98 -16.46
N ALA A 135 13.39 -4.65 -15.63
CA ALA A 135 14.81 -4.72 -15.96
C ALA A 135 15.56 -5.66 -15.00
N GLU A 136 16.66 -6.23 -15.47
CA GLU A 136 17.46 -7.17 -14.67
C GLU A 136 18.05 -6.54 -13.40
N ASP A 137 18.30 -5.23 -13.42
CA ASP A 137 18.90 -4.44 -12.34
C ASP A 137 17.88 -3.77 -11.40
N ASP A 138 16.57 -4.06 -11.54
CA ASP A 138 15.52 -3.46 -10.71
C ASP A 138 15.79 -3.63 -9.21
N ALA A 139 16.23 -4.81 -8.80
CA ALA A 139 16.55 -5.10 -7.41
C ALA A 139 17.78 -4.30 -6.93
N ASP A 140 18.81 -4.19 -7.75
CA ASP A 140 20.03 -3.42 -7.44
C ASP A 140 19.70 -1.93 -7.30
N ARG A 141 18.90 -1.38 -8.22
CA ARG A 141 18.45 0.02 -8.20
C ARG A 141 17.60 0.33 -6.97
N ALA A 142 16.72 -0.60 -6.60
CA ALA A 142 15.89 -0.45 -5.39
C ALA A 142 16.74 -0.42 -4.12
N VAL A 143 17.73 -1.32 -4.00
CA VAL A 143 18.62 -1.36 -2.83
C VAL A 143 19.52 -0.11 -2.81
N ALA A 144 20.07 0.29 -3.95
CA ALA A 144 20.85 1.53 -4.06
C ALA A 144 20.03 2.75 -3.64
N ALA A 145 18.78 2.86 -4.10
CA ALA A 145 17.85 3.91 -3.68
C ALA A 145 17.62 3.89 -2.17
N GLY A 146 17.37 2.72 -1.57
CA GLY A 146 17.19 2.58 -0.12
C GLY A 146 18.41 3.05 0.69
N LEU A 147 19.61 2.75 0.24
CA LEU A 147 20.86 3.21 0.87
C LEU A 147 21.04 4.73 0.74
N VAL A 148 20.73 5.29 -0.44
CA VAL A 148 20.76 6.75 -0.66
C VAL A 148 19.70 7.46 0.20
N LEU A 149 18.50 6.91 0.34
CA LEU A 149 17.47 7.45 1.22
C LEU A 149 17.97 7.55 2.66
N GLN A 150 18.62 6.52 3.19
CA GLN A 150 19.21 6.54 4.54
C GLN A 150 20.26 7.65 4.68
N ARG A 151 21.18 7.75 3.72
CA ARG A 151 22.23 8.78 3.71
C ARG A 151 21.65 10.19 3.68
N ASP A 152 20.71 10.44 2.78
CA ASP A 152 20.19 11.80 2.54
C ASP A 152 19.18 12.23 3.62
N PHE A 153 18.52 11.26 4.25
CA PHE A 153 17.64 11.49 5.41
C PHE A 153 18.41 12.01 6.64
N GLU A 154 19.68 11.70 6.76
CA GLU A 154 20.51 12.12 7.91
C GLU A 154 20.52 13.66 8.09
N ALA A 155 20.51 14.42 6.99
CA ALA A 155 20.43 15.87 7.04
C ALA A 155 19.06 16.37 7.54
N ILE A 156 17.99 15.65 7.25
CA ILE A 156 16.65 15.97 7.77
C ILE A 156 16.57 15.61 9.26
N ARG A 157 17.07 14.44 9.65
CA ARG A 157 17.14 13.96 11.03
C ARG A 157 17.90 14.95 11.92
N ALA A 158 19.10 15.34 11.50
CA ALA A 158 19.91 16.32 12.22
C ALA A 158 19.18 17.66 12.37
N HIS A 159 18.57 18.18 11.33
CA HIS A 159 17.82 19.42 11.38
C HIS A 159 16.64 19.36 12.36
N ILE A 160 15.88 18.25 12.38
CA ILE A 160 14.76 18.05 13.31
C ILE A 160 15.27 17.96 14.75
N HIS A 161 16.34 17.18 14.97
CA HIS A 161 16.95 17.05 16.29
C HIS A 161 17.44 18.40 16.82
N ASP A 162 18.26 19.12 16.04
CA ASP A 162 18.89 20.38 16.47
C ASP A 162 17.88 21.49 16.76
N ARG A 163 16.78 21.51 16.01
CA ARG A 163 15.80 22.59 16.11
C ARG A 163 14.67 22.30 17.10
N TYR A 164 14.29 21.04 17.27
CA TYR A 164 13.08 20.67 18.00
C TYR A 164 13.33 19.67 19.14
N ASP A 165 14.56 19.18 19.30
CA ASP A 165 14.92 18.16 20.28
C ASP A 165 14.01 16.90 20.15
N VAL A 166 13.75 16.48 18.90
CA VAL A 166 12.97 15.28 18.58
C VAL A 166 13.82 14.31 17.79
N GLU A 167 13.80 13.04 18.21
CA GLU A 167 14.45 11.97 17.47
C GLU A 167 13.48 11.38 16.44
N VAL A 168 13.94 11.36 15.19
CA VAL A 168 13.25 10.69 14.08
C VAL A 168 14.21 9.74 13.39
N GLY A 169 13.69 8.70 12.76
CA GLY A 169 14.49 7.73 12.03
C GLY A 169 13.76 7.20 10.82
N LEU A 170 14.47 6.79 9.79
CA LEU A 170 13.91 6.19 8.59
C LEU A 170 14.10 4.68 8.63
N ARG A 171 13.05 3.90 8.39
CA ARG A 171 13.09 2.45 8.15
C ARG A 171 12.84 2.20 6.68
N VAL A 172 13.54 1.23 6.11
CA VAL A 172 13.34 0.84 4.71
C VAL A 172 13.27 -0.68 4.62
N GLY A 173 12.20 -1.18 4.00
CA GLY A 173 11.99 -2.59 3.67
C GLY A 173 11.88 -2.79 2.16
N ILE A 174 12.62 -3.75 1.60
CA ILE A 174 12.64 -4.01 0.16
C ILE A 174 12.40 -5.48 -0.10
N ASN A 175 11.50 -5.79 -1.03
CA ASN A 175 11.25 -7.17 -1.44
C ASN A 175 10.96 -7.27 -2.94
N THR A 176 11.51 -8.30 -3.57
CA THR A 176 11.25 -8.65 -4.96
C THR A 176 10.27 -9.81 -5.02
N GLY A 177 9.29 -9.74 -5.92
CA GLY A 177 8.33 -10.82 -6.11
C GLY A 177 7.24 -10.49 -7.11
N GLU A 178 6.36 -11.46 -7.34
CA GLU A 178 5.25 -11.33 -8.27
C GLU A 178 4.16 -10.41 -7.74
N VAL A 179 3.67 -9.54 -8.62
CA VAL A 179 2.51 -8.67 -8.39
C VAL A 179 1.56 -8.73 -9.57
N VAL A 180 0.31 -8.38 -9.32
CA VAL A 180 -0.73 -8.18 -10.32
C VAL A 180 -1.01 -6.69 -10.44
N ILE A 181 -0.96 -6.17 -11.65
CA ILE A 181 -1.24 -4.77 -11.99
C ILE A 181 -2.51 -4.78 -12.83
N ALA A 182 -3.59 -4.17 -12.32
CA ALA A 182 -4.91 -4.25 -12.97
C ALA A 182 -5.11 -3.18 -14.06
N ASP A 183 -4.53 -1.96 -13.92
CA ASP A 183 -4.59 -0.86 -14.87
C ASP A 183 -3.41 0.10 -14.65
N ALA A 184 -3.13 1.02 -15.61
CA ALA A 184 -1.96 1.91 -15.58
C ALA A 184 -1.93 2.90 -14.38
N ASP A 185 -3.10 3.17 -13.75
CA ASP A 185 -3.25 3.95 -12.52
C ASP A 185 -3.67 3.07 -11.33
N ALA A 186 -3.55 1.76 -11.46
CA ALA A 186 -4.22 0.80 -10.61
C ALA A 186 -3.41 0.36 -9.40
N ASP A 187 -4.15 -0.15 -8.45
CA ASP A 187 -3.61 -0.82 -7.27
C ASP A 187 -2.75 -2.01 -7.68
N ILE A 188 -1.49 -1.96 -7.29
CA ILE A 188 -0.56 -3.07 -7.38
C ILE A 188 -0.87 -4.00 -6.22
N VAL A 189 -1.17 -5.26 -6.49
CA VAL A 189 -1.50 -6.25 -5.45
C VAL A 189 -0.61 -7.49 -5.57
N GLY A 190 -0.23 -8.05 -4.43
CA GLY A 190 0.59 -9.27 -4.37
C GLY A 190 1.29 -9.45 -3.03
N ASP A 191 1.73 -10.67 -2.75
CA ASP A 191 2.45 -11.01 -1.52
C ASP A 191 3.79 -10.26 -1.40
N ALA A 192 4.36 -9.84 -2.52
CA ALA A 192 5.59 -9.04 -2.54
C ALA A 192 5.46 -7.75 -1.73
N LEU A 193 4.29 -7.07 -1.84
CA LEU A 193 4.00 -5.85 -1.09
C LEU A 193 3.91 -6.12 0.42
N ASN A 194 3.14 -7.14 0.80
CA ASN A 194 2.95 -7.51 2.20
C ASN A 194 4.28 -7.89 2.86
N THR A 195 5.15 -8.56 2.12
CA THR A 195 6.48 -8.95 2.60
C THR A 195 7.37 -7.71 2.77
N ALA A 196 7.40 -6.79 1.79
CA ALA A 196 8.16 -5.55 1.89
C ALA A 196 7.70 -4.67 3.06
N ALA A 197 6.37 -4.55 3.28
CA ALA A 197 5.81 -3.82 4.42
C ALA A 197 6.20 -4.46 5.77
N ARG A 198 6.18 -5.81 5.87
CA ARG A 198 6.64 -6.51 7.09
C ARG A 198 8.13 -6.35 7.34
N LEU A 199 8.94 -6.32 6.28
CA LEU A 199 10.38 -6.05 6.39
C LEU A 199 10.63 -4.62 6.89
N GLU A 200 9.91 -3.63 6.35
CA GLU A 200 9.97 -2.25 6.81
C GLU A 200 9.61 -2.16 8.30
N ALA A 201 8.47 -2.74 8.72
CA ALA A 201 8.03 -2.73 10.11
C ALA A 201 9.01 -3.42 11.08
N ALA A 202 9.74 -4.45 10.62
CA ALA A 202 10.76 -5.16 11.39
C ALA A 202 12.14 -4.47 11.34
N CYS A 203 12.31 -3.49 10.45
CA CYS A 203 13.58 -2.84 10.22
C CYS A 203 13.94 -1.90 11.38
N THR A 204 15.20 -1.91 11.79
CA THR A 204 15.72 -0.91 12.74
C THR A 204 15.90 0.42 12.02
N PRO A 205 15.51 1.58 12.62
CA PRO A 205 15.77 2.90 12.06
C PRO A 205 17.24 3.09 11.66
N GLY A 206 17.48 3.73 10.53
CA GLY A 206 18.83 3.89 9.96
C GLY A 206 19.33 2.68 9.17
N ARG A 207 18.47 1.68 8.91
CA ARG A 207 18.82 0.46 8.19
C ARG A 207 17.91 0.23 6.98
N VAL A 208 18.40 -0.63 6.08
CA VAL A 208 17.62 -1.19 4.95
C VAL A 208 17.54 -2.69 5.18
N LEU A 209 16.34 -3.25 5.21
CA LEU A 209 16.10 -4.67 5.34
C LEU A 209 15.57 -5.22 4.01
N VAL A 210 16.19 -6.27 3.50
CA VAL A 210 15.84 -6.86 2.20
C VAL A 210 15.28 -8.27 2.35
N GLY A 211 14.33 -8.63 1.49
CA GLY A 211 13.81 -9.99 1.41
C GLY A 211 14.79 -10.96 0.75
N GLU A 212 14.54 -12.25 0.90
CA GLU A 212 15.43 -13.30 0.44
C GLU A 212 15.67 -13.24 -1.08
N ASP A 213 14.62 -13.02 -1.88
CA ASP A 213 14.75 -12.95 -3.33
C ASP A 213 15.53 -11.70 -3.77
N THR A 214 15.27 -10.55 -3.12
CA THR A 214 16.06 -9.34 -3.35
C THR A 214 17.54 -9.59 -3.01
N TRP A 215 17.83 -10.21 -1.87
CA TRP A 215 19.20 -10.54 -1.47
C TRP A 215 19.88 -11.49 -2.47
N ARG A 216 19.19 -12.51 -2.96
CA ARG A 216 19.73 -13.44 -3.96
C ARG A 216 20.14 -12.72 -5.25
N LEU A 217 19.32 -11.77 -5.70
CA LEU A 217 19.57 -11.00 -6.91
C LEU A 217 20.73 -10.02 -6.75
N THR A 218 20.89 -9.40 -5.58
CA THR A 218 21.82 -8.28 -5.35
C THR A 218 23.14 -8.65 -4.69
N ARG A 219 23.25 -9.83 -4.06
CA ARG A 219 24.43 -10.24 -3.24
C ARG A 219 25.77 -10.23 -3.96
N SER A 220 25.79 -10.29 -5.30
CA SER A 220 27.02 -10.25 -6.10
C SER A 220 27.47 -8.83 -6.42
N HIS A 221 26.61 -7.83 -6.22
CA HIS A 221 26.83 -6.44 -6.61
C HIS A 221 26.95 -5.50 -5.41
N ILE A 222 26.47 -5.93 -4.24
CA ILE A 222 26.51 -5.16 -2.99
C ILE A 222 27.58 -5.75 -2.08
N THR A 223 28.60 -4.95 -1.80
CA THR A 223 29.73 -5.31 -0.92
C THR A 223 29.62 -4.54 0.40
#